data_0ccf9f85553c8165ce3fb639c2462fe2
#
_entry.id   0ccf9f85553c8165ce3fb639c2462fe2
#
_cell.length_a   1.000
_cell.length_b   1.000
_cell.length_c   1.000
_cell.angle_alpha   90.00
_cell.angle_beta   90.00
_cell.angle_gamma   90.00
#
_symmetry.space_group_name_H-M   'P 1'
#
loop_
_entity.id
_entity.type
_entity.pdbx_description
1 polymer ?
#
loop_
_entity_poly.entity_id
_entity_poly.type
_entity_poly.pdbx_seq_one_letter_code
_entity_poly.pdbx_strand_id
1 'polypeptide(L)'
;MERFVILLALAGLSYLLLHAEGLVKTSRARFAVLGALFAAFGLRLILFGVAPNDTANAVESAIAWYRDAGGFWGIRSSALPFSIPVQYFMALFSLAPDGGLTLFKYLCVFSEVTMAWAAQRCVQCVTVRAQPRLFAFLIVLLLPSGIFQGVCSAAGDSLWWAFIALAASCAMRGEWRWCAGMLALAVAFHPAALWIVPVFWVFTAVRRNTWFSLLHLVGWYVAVMVPALLLGRPGSECLPFYPSLAALTARPLFDGAPGIYSLSQYSIIAPTGIAIYVVFALLLVWRMSRKSLAADRRRQLTALSLASLCAVAFLPWMCADSLYGAEVLLVALCCLEPKLTPAVVCASFASALALLKDIYGSAVFLPIGWASLALLAAMIVLLLYLVFRKRTVKQAG
;
A
#
# COMPACT_ATOMS: atom_id res chain seq x y z
N MET A 1 8.40 -5.71 28.03
CA MET A 1 8.24 -7.16 27.76
C MET A 1 7.18 -7.43 26.69
N GLU A 2 6.02 -6.82 26.77
CA GLU A 2 4.90 -7.01 25.81
C GLU A 2 5.27 -6.75 24.35
N ARG A 3 6.00 -5.64 24.06
CA ARG A 3 6.43 -5.29 22.70
C ARG A 3 7.26 -6.39 22.05
N PHE A 4 8.16 -7.00 22.81
CA PHE A 4 8.99 -8.10 22.35
C PHE A 4 8.16 -9.33 22.01
N VAL A 5 7.18 -9.70 22.86
CA VAL A 5 6.34 -10.89 22.68
C VAL A 5 5.50 -10.78 21.40
N ILE A 6 4.88 -9.63 21.16
CA ILE A 6 4.01 -9.45 19.97
C ILE A 6 4.86 -9.42 18.69
N LEU A 7 5.99 -8.71 18.67
CA LEU A 7 6.88 -8.71 17.51
C LEU A 7 7.46 -10.11 17.25
N LEU A 8 7.77 -10.87 18.29
CA LEU A 8 8.21 -12.27 18.16
C LEU A 8 7.08 -13.15 17.58
N ALA A 9 5.83 -12.94 18.01
CA ALA A 9 4.68 -13.65 17.45
C ALA A 9 4.49 -13.33 15.96
N LEU A 10 4.64 -12.07 15.54
CA LEU A 10 4.59 -11.67 14.14
C LEU A 10 5.75 -12.23 13.31
N ALA A 11 6.94 -12.31 13.89
CA ALA A 11 8.09 -12.99 13.28
C ALA A 11 7.80 -14.50 13.12
N GLY A 12 7.24 -15.13 14.15
CA GLY A 12 6.79 -16.52 14.12
C GLY A 12 5.71 -16.77 13.04
N LEU A 13 4.71 -15.89 12.96
CA LEU A 13 3.70 -15.92 11.90
C LEU A 13 4.34 -15.83 10.51
N SER A 14 5.28 -14.89 10.32
CA SER A 14 6.01 -14.73 9.06
C SER A 14 6.77 -16.01 8.68
N TYR A 15 7.44 -16.64 9.65
CA TYR A 15 8.12 -17.91 9.44
C TYR A 15 7.14 -19.04 9.08
N LEU A 16 6.01 -19.13 9.78
CA LEU A 16 4.98 -20.14 9.51
C LEU A 16 4.37 -19.98 8.11
N LEU A 17 4.12 -18.75 7.68
CA LEU A 17 3.66 -18.46 6.31
C LEU A 17 4.66 -18.95 5.27
N LEU A 18 5.95 -18.65 5.45
CA LEU A 18 7.01 -19.10 4.53
C LEU A 18 7.17 -20.64 4.54
N HIS A 19 7.01 -21.26 5.70
CA HIS A 19 7.05 -22.72 5.84
C HIS A 19 5.85 -23.39 5.15
N ALA A 20 4.64 -22.87 5.37
CA ALA A 20 3.40 -23.36 4.74
C ALA A 20 3.44 -23.24 3.21
N GLU A 21 4.07 -22.19 2.68
CA GLU A 21 4.29 -22.01 1.24
C GLU A 21 5.43 -22.88 0.68
N GLY A 22 6.07 -23.68 1.52
CA GLY A 22 7.15 -24.61 1.12
C GLY A 22 8.45 -23.92 0.70
N LEU A 23 8.69 -22.68 1.17
CA LEU A 23 9.87 -21.88 0.80
C LEU A 23 11.10 -22.18 1.67
N VAL A 24 10.90 -22.78 2.86
CA VAL A 24 11.93 -23.00 3.88
C VAL A 24 12.23 -24.50 4.01
N LYS A 25 12.67 -25.13 2.91
CA LYS A 25 12.91 -26.59 2.87
C LYS A 25 14.31 -27.00 3.35
N THR A 26 15.34 -26.20 3.04
CA THR A 26 16.73 -26.51 3.36
C THR A 26 17.19 -25.85 4.64
N SER A 27 18.15 -26.44 5.36
CA SER A 27 18.73 -25.85 6.56
C SER A 27 19.34 -24.47 6.29
N ARG A 28 20.00 -24.28 5.15
CA ARG A 28 20.53 -22.96 4.74
C ARG A 28 19.44 -21.92 4.58
N ALA A 29 18.32 -22.30 3.92
CA ALA A 29 17.18 -21.39 3.79
C ALA A 29 16.54 -21.05 5.15
N ARG A 30 16.48 -22.01 6.08
CA ARG A 30 15.98 -21.77 7.45
C ARG A 30 16.80 -20.73 8.18
N PHE A 31 18.13 -20.90 8.21
CA PHE A 31 19.04 -19.95 8.87
C PHE A 31 18.97 -18.56 8.22
N ALA A 32 18.96 -18.48 6.89
CA ALA A 32 18.84 -17.20 6.18
C ALA A 32 17.52 -16.48 6.50
N VAL A 33 16.41 -17.22 6.51
CA VAL A 33 15.09 -16.67 6.85
C VAL A 33 15.04 -16.20 8.31
N LEU A 34 15.50 -17.02 9.25
CA LEU A 34 15.54 -16.65 10.67
C LEU A 34 16.41 -15.41 10.89
N GLY A 35 17.59 -15.33 10.26
CA GLY A 35 18.45 -14.16 10.33
C GLY A 35 17.80 -12.89 9.77
N ALA A 36 17.13 -13.00 8.61
CA ALA A 36 16.42 -11.88 7.99
C ALA A 36 15.20 -11.43 8.82
N LEU A 37 14.43 -12.37 9.36
CA LEU A 37 13.31 -12.05 10.25
C LEU A 37 13.81 -11.40 11.55
N PHE A 38 14.89 -11.96 12.16
CA PHE A 38 15.50 -11.36 13.33
C PHE A 38 15.97 -9.92 13.07
N ALA A 39 16.59 -9.65 11.92
CA ALA A 39 16.99 -8.31 11.54
C ALA A 39 15.76 -7.39 11.33
N ALA A 40 14.74 -7.86 10.57
CA ALA A 40 13.56 -7.07 10.28
C ALA A 40 12.74 -6.70 11.52
N PHE A 41 12.51 -7.65 12.42
CA PHE A 41 11.73 -7.42 13.64
C PHE A 41 12.57 -6.83 14.77
N GLY A 42 13.88 -7.13 14.81
CA GLY A 42 14.83 -6.50 15.71
C GLY A 42 14.97 -5.00 15.46
N LEU A 43 15.08 -4.58 14.20
CA LEU A 43 15.07 -3.16 13.84
C LEU A 43 13.76 -2.48 14.25
N ARG A 44 12.61 -3.12 14.02
CA ARG A 44 11.31 -2.61 14.48
C ARG A 44 11.25 -2.47 16.00
N LEU A 45 11.78 -3.44 16.73
CA LEU A 45 11.83 -3.37 18.20
C LEU A 45 12.66 -2.19 18.70
N ILE A 46 13.82 -1.95 18.09
CA ILE A 46 14.70 -0.81 18.42
C ILE A 46 13.99 0.52 18.12
N LEU A 47 13.37 0.61 16.95
CA LEU A 47 12.72 1.85 16.49
C LEU A 47 11.35 2.09 17.13
N PHE A 48 10.75 1.09 17.77
CA PHE A 48 9.41 1.21 18.39
C PHE A 48 9.33 2.28 19.48
N GLY A 49 10.47 2.61 20.09
CA GLY A 49 10.60 3.64 21.14
C GLY A 49 10.96 5.04 20.61
N VAL A 50 11.13 5.21 19.30
CA VAL A 50 11.42 6.52 18.71
C VAL A 50 10.22 7.45 18.95
N ALA A 51 10.52 8.70 19.26
CA ALA A 51 9.50 9.71 19.54
C ALA A 51 8.47 9.78 18.39
N PRO A 52 7.18 9.87 18.73
CA PRO A 52 6.14 9.92 17.73
C PRO A 52 6.26 11.21 16.90
N ASN A 53 6.06 11.09 15.59
CA ASN A 53 5.91 12.24 14.69
C ASN A 53 4.46 12.77 14.71
N ASP A 54 4.17 13.80 13.92
CA ASP A 54 2.85 14.40 13.85
C ASP A 54 1.74 13.42 13.49
N THR A 55 2.03 12.43 12.62
CA THR A 55 1.07 11.39 12.24
C THR A 55 0.75 10.47 13.43
N ALA A 56 1.78 10.02 14.15
CA ALA A 56 1.58 9.18 15.33
C ALA A 56 0.84 9.93 16.45
N ASN A 57 1.14 11.23 16.64
CA ASN A 57 0.44 12.08 17.59
C ASN A 57 -1.05 12.28 17.20
N ALA A 58 -1.34 12.42 15.91
CA ALA A 58 -2.71 12.50 15.41
C ALA A 58 -3.50 11.20 15.67
N VAL A 59 -2.87 10.03 15.48
CA VAL A 59 -3.47 8.73 15.79
C VAL A 59 -3.72 8.59 17.29
N GLU A 60 -2.76 8.97 18.14
CA GLU A 60 -2.89 8.91 19.59
C GLU A 60 -4.02 9.82 20.08
N SER A 61 -4.08 11.05 19.56
CA SER A 61 -5.13 12.01 19.87
C SER A 61 -6.51 11.51 19.45
N ALA A 62 -6.60 10.85 18.30
CA ALA A 62 -7.84 10.24 17.82
C ALA A 62 -8.29 9.08 18.72
N ILE A 63 -7.36 8.23 19.16
CA ILE A 63 -7.67 7.14 20.10
C ILE A 63 -8.13 7.69 21.46
N ALA A 64 -7.48 8.75 21.96
CA ALA A 64 -7.89 9.42 23.18
C ALA A 64 -9.30 10.00 23.04
N TRP A 65 -9.59 10.67 21.91
CA TRP A 65 -10.93 11.19 21.62
C TRP A 65 -12.00 10.08 21.66
N TYR A 66 -11.73 8.89 21.07
CA TYR A 66 -12.67 7.76 21.14
C TYR A 66 -12.88 7.26 22.56
N ARG A 67 -11.86 7.30 23.40
CA ARG A 67 -11.97 6.92 24.83
C ARG A 67 -12.97 7.85 25.53
N ASP A 68 -12.84 9.15 25.32
CA ASP A 68 -13.73 10.15 25.92
C ASP A 68 -15.15 10.14 25.33
N ALA A 69 -15.27 9.81 24.04
CA ALA A 69 -16.55 9.70 23.32
C ALA A 69 -17.30 8.35 23.55
N GLY A 70 -16.80 7.48 24.45
CA GLY A 70 -17.42 6.21 24.77
C GLY A 70 -17.12 5.08 23.77
N GLY A 71 -15.93 5.07 23.18
CA GLY A 71 -15.44 4.03 22.29
C GLY A 71 -16.20 3.97 20.97
N PHE A 72 -16.79 2.81 20.66
CA PHE A 72 -17.55 2.61 19.41
C PHE A 72 -18.73 3.57 19.21
N TRP A 73 -19.35 4.07 20.28
CA TRP A 73 -20.41 5.04 20.17
C TRP A 73 -19.94 6.39 19.59
N GLY A 74 -18.66 6.72 19.76
CA GLY A 74 -18.05 7.91 19.17
C GLY A 74 -18.05 7.89 17.63
N ILE A 75 -18.14 6.74 16.98
CA ILE A 75 -18.18 6.63 15.51
C ILE A 75 -19.34 7.41 14.90
N ARG A 76 -20.44 7.49 15.61
CA ARG A 76 -21.65 8.23 15.18
C ARG A 76 -21.37 9.72 14.91
N SER A 77 -20.58 10.35 15.74
CA SER A 77 -20.35 11.81 15.73
C SER A 77 -18.91 12.20 15.39
N SER A 78 -18.08 11.25 14.97
CA SER A 78 -16.67 11.50 14.69
C SER A 78 -16.49 12.37 13.46
N ALA A 79 -15.82 13.52 13.64
CA ALA A 79 -15.34 14.38 12.56
C ALA A 79 -13.84 14.20 12.28
N LEU A 80 -13.23 13.10 12.75
CA LEU A 80 -11.81 12.83 12.60
C LEU A 80 -11.45 12.56 11.14
N PRO A 81 -10.27 12.98 10.66
CA PRO A 81 -9.83 12.85 9.26
C PRO A 81 -9.36 11.44 8.91
N PHE A 82 -9.91 10.43 9.54
CA PHE A 82 -9.59 9.02 9.28
C PHE A 82 -10.77 8.31 8.60
N SER A 83 -10.47 7.33 7.75
CA SER A 83 -11.50 6.51 7.14
C SER A 83 -12.26 5.68 8.19
N ILE A 84 -13.51 5.36 7.91
CA ILE A 84 -14.39 4.66 8.85
C ILE A 84 -13.80 3.33 9.35
N PRO A 85 -13.20 2.45 8.51
CA PRO A 85 -12.59 1.22 9.02
C PRO A 85 -11.37 1.47 9.93
N VAL A 86 -10.60 2.53 9.68
CA VAL A 86 -9.51 2.93 10.58
C VAL A 86 -10.08 3.42 11.91
N GLN A 87 -11.20 4.16 11.89
CA GLN A 87 -11.90 4.59 13.08
C GLN A 87 -12.43 3.42 13.93
N TYR A 88 -12.84 2.29 13.30
CA TYR A 88 -13.20 1.08 14.05
C TYR A 88 -12.03 0.54 14.89
N PHE A 89 -10.83 0.51 14.32
CA PHE A 89 -9.64 0.09 15.06
C PHE A 89 -9.27 1.08 16.14
N MET A 90 -9.35 2.39 15.88
CA MET A 90 -9.10 3.41 16.91
C MET A 90 -10.09 3.30 18.08
N ALA A 91 -11.39 3.10 17.77
CA ALA A 91 -12.41 2.87 18.78
C ALA A 91 -12.17 1.57 19.56
N LEU A 92 -11.70 0.50 18.90
CA LEU A 92 -11.32 -0.75 19.57
C LEU A 92 -10.10 -0.54 20.48
N PHE A 93 -9.07 0.14 20.00
CA PHE A 93 -7.83 0.36 20.73
C PHE A 93 -7.98 1.40 21.86
N SER A 94 -9.02 2.23 21.81
CA SER A 94 -9.35 3.14 22.91
C SER A 94 -9.77 2.42 24.20
N LEU A 95 -10.12 1.13 24.11
CA LEU A 95 -10.41 0.26 25.27
C LEU A 95 -9.12 -0.07 26.05
N ALA A 96 -7.93 0.08 25.47
CA ALA A 96 -6.66 -0.08 26.16
C ALA A 96 -6.19 1.27 26.72
N PRO A 97 -6.14 1.46 28.07
CA PRO A 97 -5.91 2.77 28.66
C PRO A 97 -4.60 3.45 28.23
N ASP A 98 -3.51 2.69 28.18
CA ASP A 98 -2.16 3.22 27.92
C ASP A 98 -1.48 2.59 26.71
N GLY A 99 -2.20 1.78 25.91
CA GLY A 99 -1.62 0.97 24.84
C GLY A 99 -2.17 1.21 23.45
N GLY A 100 -3.09 2.14 23.26
CA GLY A 100 -3.85 2.29 22.03
C GLY A 100 -2.96 2.56 20.80
N LEU A 101 -2.02 3.50 20.87
CA LEU A 101 -1.05 3.78 19.80
C LEU A 101 -0.15 2.55 19.54
N THR A 102 0.27 1.87 20.59
CA THR A 102 1.08 0.65 20.49
C THR A 102 0.35 -0.45 19.73
N LEU A 103 -0.94 -0.67 20.00
CA LEU A 103 -1.78 -1.62 19.27
C LEU A 103 -1.95 -1.21 17.80
N PHE A 104 -2.10 0.07 17.53
CA PHE A 104 -2.18 0.56 16.15
C PHE A 104 -0.87 0.33 15.38
N LYS A 105 0.29 0.56 15.99
CA LYS A 105 1.59 0.21 15.42
C LYS A 105 1.71 -1.28 15.09
N TYR A 106 1.22 -2.17 15.96
CA TYR A 106 1.21 -3.61 15.66
C TYR A 106 0.29 -3.96 14.49
N LEU A 107 -0.84 -3.28 14.35
CA LEU A 107 -1.72 -3.43 13.19
C LEU A 107 -1.01 -3.03 11.90
N CYS A 108 -0.24 -1.93 11.91
CA CYS A 108 0.58 -1.52 10.78
C CYS A 108 1.64 -2.58 10.43
N VAL A 109 2.39 -3.09 11.43
CA VAL A 109 3.38 -4.15 11.21
C VAL A 109 2.74 -5.45 10.69
N PHE A 110 1.56 -5.82 11.18
CA PHE A 110 0.79 -6.95 10.63
C PHE A 110 0.44 -6.74 9.16
N SER A 111 0.06 -5.52 8.79
CA SER A 111 -0.23 -5.16 7.39
C SER A 111 1.00 -5.25 6.51
N GLU A 112 2.18 -4.88 7.01
CA GLU A 112 3.46 -5.05 6.30
C GLU A 112 3.79 -6.52 6.05
N VAL A 113 3.55 -7.40 7.03
CA VAL A 113 3.69 -8.86 6.85
C VAL A 113 2.71 -9.36 5.78
N THR A 114 1.49 -8.83 5.78
CA THR A 114 0.47 -9.15 4.77
C THR A 114 0.91 -8.69 3.38
N MET A 115 1.50 -7.49 3.26
CA MET A 115 2.06 -6.99 2.00
C MET A 115 3.22 -7.84 1.51
N ALA A 116 4.12 -8.26 2.39
CA ALA A 116 5.23 -9.15 2.05
C ALA A 116 4.70 -10.50 1.54
N TRP A 117 3.68 -11.05 2.18
CA TRP A 117 3.01 -12.26 1.72
C TRP A 117 2.31 -12.07 0.37
N ALA A 118 1.62 -10.94 0.17
CA ALA A 118 0.97 -10.63 -1.10
C ALA A 118 1.99 -10.46 -2.24
N ALA A 119 3.13 -9.80 -2.00
CA ALA A 119 4.23 -9.68 -2.96
C ALA A 119 4.78 -11.06 -3.39
N GLN A 120 5.03 -11.94 -2.41
CA GLN A 120 5.44 -13.32 -2.64
C GLN A 120 4.39 -14.07 -3.49
N ARG A 121 3.08 -13.87 -3.23
CA ARG A 121 1.97 -14.47 -3.99
C ARG A 121 1.91 -13.95 -5.42
N CYS A 122 2.18 -12.67 -5.65
CA CYS A 122 2.31 -12.10 -7.00
C CYS A 122 3.45 -12.77 -7.78
N VAL A 123 4.61 -12.96 -7.14
CA VAL A 123 5.74 -13.66 -7.75
C VAL A 123 5.39 -15.12 -8.04
N GLN A 124 4.67 -15.79 -7.14
CA GLN A 124 4.19 -17.16 -7.31
C GLN A 124 3.31 -17.34 -8.56
N CYS A 125 2.52 -16.33 -8.91
CA CYS A 125 1.69 -16.35 -10.11
C CYS A 125 2.51 -16.46 -11.41
N VAL A 126 3.79 -16.08 -11.37
CA VAL A 126 4.68 -16.06 -12.54
C VAL A 126 5.70 -17.17 -12.51
N THR A 127 6.21 -17.54 -11.34
CA THR A 127 7.25 -18.57 -11.19
C THR A 127 7.01 -19.43 -9.94
N VAL A 128 7.24 -20.72 -10.11
CA VAL A 128 7.19 -21.69 -9.00
C VAL A 128 8.51 -21.77 -8.23
N ARG A 129 9.58 -21.13 -8.72
CA ARG A 129 10.89 -21.13 -8.07
C ARG A 129 10.80 -20.51 -6.69
N ALA A 130 11.35 -21.21 -5.68
CA ALA A 130 11.28 -20.75 -4.29
C ALA A 130 12.09 -19.46 -4.04
N GLN A 131 13.26 -19.32 -4.68
CA GLN A 131 14.19 -18.22 -4.42
C GLN A 131 13.60 -16.83 -4.72
N PRO A 132 13.02 -16.50 -5.91
CA PRO A 132 12.43 -15.21 -6.16
C PRO A 132 11.23 -14.91 -5.23
N ARG A 133 10.45 -15.94 -4.88
CA ARG A 133 9.32 -15.84 -3.96
C ARG A 133 9.78 -15.46 -2.56
N LEU A 134 10.82 -16.14 -2.07
CA LEU A 134 11.41 -15.88 -0.75
C LEU A 134 12.01 -14.48 -0.70
N PHE A 135 12.76 -14.08 -1.73
CA PHE A 135 13.34 -12.73 -1.79
C PHE A 135 12.28 -11.64 -1.81
N ALA A 136 11.18 -11.82 -2.55
CA ALA A 136 10.09 -10.85 -2.55
C ALA A 136 9.52 -10.64 -1.14
N PHE A 137 9.31 -11.71 -0.37
CA PHE A 137 8.84 -11.62 1.00
C PHE A 137 9.84 -10.91 1.91
N LEU A 138 11.10 -11.35 1.90
CA LEU A 138 12.12 -10.84 2.83
C LEU A 138 12.52 -9.39 2.52
N ILE A 139 12.66 -9.02 1.23
CA ILE A 139 13.01 -7.65 0.85
C ILE A 139 11.90 -6.68 1.27
N VAL A 140 10.62 -7.06 1.07
CA VAL A 140 9.50 -6.20 1.49
C VAL A 140 9.51 -5.96 3.00
N LEU A 141 9.79 -6.98 3.81
CA LEU A 141 9.89 -6.82 5.26
C LEU A 141 11.10 -5.96 5.69
N LEU A 142 12.15 -5.92 4.88
CA LEU A 142 13.36 -5.17 5.14
C LEU A 142 13.37 -3.78 4.49
N LEU A 143 12.33 -3.40 3.74
CA LEU A 143 12.24 -2.05 3.17
C LEU A 143 12.26 -1.01 4.30
N PRO A 144 13.16 -0.02 4.24
CA PRO A 144 13.23 1.03 5.25
C PRO A 144 11.91 1.80 5.36
N SER A 145 11.27 2.07 4.22
CA SER A 145 9.98 2.74 4.15
C SER A 145 8.91 2.05 5.01
N GLY A 146 8.77 0.73 4.91
CA GLY A 146 7.84 -0.03 5.75
C GLY A 146 8.20 0.03 7.23
N ILE A 147 9.49 -0.20 7.56
CA ILE A 147 9.93 -0.19 8.95
C ILE A 147 9.63 1.16 9.63
N PHE A 148 9.93 2.28 8.96
CA PHE A 148 9.67 3.61 9.51
C PHE A 148 8.17 3.93 9.60
N GLN A 149 7.38 3.60 8.57
CA GLN A 149 5.94 3.87 8.55
C GLN A 149 5.19 3.10 9.64
N GLY A 150 5.49 1.82 9.82
CA GLY A 150 4.77 0.99 10.79
C GLY A 150 5.07 1.35 12.24
N VAL A 151 6.34 1.57 12.58
CA VAL A 151 6.73 1.73 14.00
C VAL A 151 7.04 3.14 14.42
N CYS A 152 7.50 4.02 13.51
CA CYS A 152 7.78 5.42 13.86
C CYS A 152 6.55 6.30 13.64
N SER A 153 6.03 6.32 12.41
CA SER A 153 4.93 7.21 12.01
C SER A 153 3.56 6.68 12.39
N ALA A 154 3.40 5.37 12.61
CA ALA A 154 2.09 4.73 12.73
C ALA A 154 1.15 5.14 11.56
N ALA A 155 1.73 5.30 10.37
CA ALA A 155 0.99 5.67 9.18
C ALA A 155 0.09 4.51 8.75
N GLY A 156 -1.22 4.77 8.68
CA GLY A 156 -2.21 3.75 8.31
C GLY A 156 -2.17 3.32 6.84
N ASP A 157 -1.25 3.88 6.03
CA ASP A 157 -1.16 3.60 4.59
C ASP A 157 -0.85 2.14 4.29
N SER A 158 -0.06 1.45 5.12
CA SER A 158 0.18 0.02 4.97
C SER A 158 -1.11 -0.82 4.98
N LEU A 159 -2.16 -0.37 5.66
CA LEU A 159 -3.44 -1.09 5.76
C LEU A 159 -4.12 -1.22 4.40
N TRP A 160 -4.31 -0.11 3.69
CA TRP A 160 -4.99 -0.17 2.40
C TRP A 160 -4.10 -0.71 1.28
N TRP A 161 -2.79 -0.46 1.32
CA TRP A 161 -1.85 -1.05 0.38
C TRP A 161 -1.74 -2.56 0.50
N ALA A 162 -1.90 -3.13 1.70
CA ALA A 162 -1.96 -4.57 1.88
C ALA A 162 -3.12 -5.18 1.07
N PHE A 163 -4.28 -4.52 1.07
CA PHE A 163 -5.42 -4.96 0.27
C PHE A 163 -5.20 -4.77 -1.23
N ILE A 164 -4.53 -3.69 -1.68
CA ILE A 164 -4.14 -3.52 -3.09
C ILE A 164 -3.18 -4.64 -3.54
N ALA A 165 -2.18 -4.97 -2.74
CA ALA A 165 -1.24 -6.03 -3.06
C ALA A 165 -1.91 -7.42 -3.09
N LEU A 166 -2.83 -7.70 -2.17
CA LEU A 166 -3.67 -8.90 -2.18
C LEU A 166 -4.58 -8.93 -3.41
N ALA A 167 -5.22 -7.81 -3.76
CA ALA A 167 -6.03 -7.69 -4.97
C ALA A 167 -5.20 -7.99 -6.23
N ALA A 168 -3.96 -7.50 -6.30
CA ALA A 168 -3.05 -7.79 -7.39
C ALA A 168 -2.79 -9.30 -7.52
N SER A 169 -2.50 -9.99 -6.40
CA SER A 169 -2.29 -11.44 -6.40
C SER A 169 -3.54 -12.21 -6.83
N CYS A 170 -4.73 -11.79 -6.37
CA CYS A 170 -6.01 -12.40 -6.75
C CYS A 170 -6.35 -12.17 -8.22
N ALA A 171 -6.12 -10.95 -8.75
CA ALA A 171 -6.31 -10.62 -10.14
C ALA A 171 -5.42 -11.49 -11.05
N MET A 172 -4.14 -11.63 -10.70
CA MET A 172 -3.19 -12.45 -11.46
C MET A 172 -3.54 -13.94 -11.44
N ARG A 173 -4.20 -14.45 -10.39
CA ARG A 173 -4.73 -15.81 -10.31
C ARG A 173 -6.07 -15.99 -11.01
N GLY A 174 -6.77 -14.89 -11.29
CA GLY A 174 -8.11 -14.90 -11.87
C GLY A 174 -9.22 -15.11 -10.84
N GLU A 175 -8.94 -14.85 -9.58
CA GLU A 175 -9.88 -14.94 -8.45
C GLU A 175 -10.63 -13.61 -8.28
N TRP A 176 -11.50 -13.27 -9.24
CA TRP A 176 -12.08 -11.93 -9.35
C TRP A 176 -12.99 -11.53 -8.19
N ARG A 177 -13.67 -12.48 -7.56
CA ARG A 177 -14.52 -12.21 -6.38
C ARG A 177 -13.66 -11.69 -5.21
N TRP A 178 -12.55 -12.36 -4.93
CA TRP A 178 -11.61 -11.96 -3.90
C TRP A 178 -10.86 -10.67 -4.27
N CYS A 179 -10.51 -10.52 -5.54
CA CYS A 179 -9.92 -9.27 -6.04
C CYS A 179 -10.86 -8.08 -5.78
N ALA A 180 -12.15 -8.20 -6.13
CA ALA A 180 -13.14 -7.17 -5.89
C ALA A 180 -13.34 -6.89 -4.39
N GLY A 181 -13.35 -7.93 -3.54
CA GLY A 181 -13.42 -7.77 -2.09
C GLY A 181 -12.21 -7.02 -1.52
N MET A 182 -10.99 -7.39 -1.95
CA MET A 182 -9.77 -6.70 -1.51
C MET A 182 -9.73 -5.25 -1.99
N LEU A 183 -10.17 -4.96 -3.22
CA LEU A 183 -10.28 -3.60 -3.72
C LEU A 183 -11.31 -2.78 -2.94
N ALA A 184 -12.45 -3.37 -2.60
CA ALA A 184 -13.46 -2.72 -1.77
C ALA A 184 -12.92 -2.35 -0.39
N LEU A 185 -12.19 -3.28 0.25
CA LEU A 185 -11.49 -3.01 1.51
C LEU A 185 -10.46 -1.90 1.34
N ALA A 186 -9.63 -1.94 0.29
CA ALA A 186 -8.66 -0.88 0.03
C ALA A 186 -9.32 0.49 -0.08
N VAL A 187 -10.42 0.60 -0.85
CA VAL A 187 -11.19 1.85 -1.01
C VAL A 187 -11.85 2.29 0.30
N ALA A 188 -12.33 1.34 1.11
CA ALA A 188 -12.92 1.64 2.41
C ALA A 188 -11.88 2.17 3.41
N PHE A 189 -10.67 1.61 3.39
CA PHE A 189 -9.57 2.09 4.24
C PHE A 189 -8.95 3.40 3.75
N HIS A 190 -8.86 3.60 2.44
CA HIS A 190 -8.34 4.85 1.88
C HIS A 190 -8.96 5.16 0.52
N PRO A 191 -9.70 6.29 0.38
CA PRO A 191 -10.41 6.63 -0.86
C PRO A 191 -9.51 6.76 -2.09
N ALA A 192 -8.23 7.10 -1.90
CA ALA A 192 -7.26 7.18 -3.00
C ALA A 192 -7.08 5.83 -3.74
N ALA A 193 -7.36 4.69 -3.08
CA ALA A 193 -7.36 3.38 -3.73
C ALA A 193 -8.33 3.32 -4.92
N LEU A 194 -9.40 4.13 -4.91
CA LEU A 194 -10.37 4.20 -6.01
C LEU A 194 -9.71 4.56 -7.35
N TRP A 195 -8.65 5.36 -7.34
CA TRP A 195 -7.93 5.77 -8.55
C TRP A 195 -7.12 4.62 -9.18
N ILE A 196 -6.77 3.61 -8.40
CA ILE A 196 -6.04 2.42 -8.89
C ILE A 196 -7.03 1.37 -9.44
N VAL A 197 -8.28 1.36 -8.98
CA VAL A 197 -9.32 0.40 -9.39
C VAL A 197 -9.50 0.29 -10.91
N PRO A 198 -9.51 1.37 -11.73
CA PRO A 198 -9.66 1.27 -13.18
C PRO A 198 -8.61 0.38 -13.85
N VAL A 199 -7.40 0.35 -13.32
CA VAL A 199 -6.33 -0.51 -13.87
C VAL A 199 -6.63 -1.99 -13.64
N PHE A 200 -7.19 -2.34 -12.48
CA PHE A 200 -7.67 -3.70 -12.22
C PHE A 200 -8.84 -4.09 -13.09
N TRP A 201 -9.69 -3.12 -13.41
CA TRP A 201 -10.87 -3.33 -14.25
C TRP A 201 -10.54 -3.93 -15.62
N VAL A 202 -9.44 -3.48 -16.24
CA VAL A 202 -8.99 -4.00 -17.53
C VAL A 202 -8.74 -5.50 -17.49
N PHE A 203 -8.21 -6.00 -16.39
CA PHE A 203 -7.93 -7.43 -16.24
C PHE A 203 -9.21 -8.25 -16.09
N THR A 204 -10.28 -7.67 -15.52
CA THR A 204 -11.60 -8.31 -15.42
C THR A 204 -12.36 -8.28 -16.73
N ALA A 205 -12.29 -7.16 -17.47
CA ALA A 205 -13.00 -6.97 -18.74
C ALA A 205 -12.62 -8.01 -19.79
N VAL A 206 -11.33 -8.42 -19.81
CA VAL A 206 -10.83 -9.45 -20.73
C VAL A 206 -11.49 -10.82 -20.50
N ARG A 207 -12.05 -11.08 -19.31
CA ARG A 207 -12.62 -12.38 -18.90
C ARG A 207 -14.16 -12.43 -18.87
N ARG A 208 -14.86 -11.43 -19.42
CA ARG A 208 -16.35 -11.36 -19.50
C ARG A 208 -17.13 -11.30 -18.17
N ASN A 209 -16.49 -11.04 -17.02
CA ASN A 209 -17.17 -11.02 -15.71
C ASN A 209 -17.19 -9.62 -15.05
N THR A 210 -17.20 -8.57 -15.84
CA THR A 210 -17.00 -7.19 -15.41
C THR A 210 -18.10 -6.70 -14.45
N TRP A 211 -19.35 -6.91 -14.77
CA TRP A 211 -20.49 -6.43 -13.98
C TRP A 211 -20.61 -7.14 -12.63
N PHE A 212 -20.43 -8.46 -12.62
CA PHE A 212 -20.44 -9.21 -11.36
C PHE A 212 -19.31 -8.80 -10.42
N SER A 213 -18.14 -8.44 -10.95
CA SER A 213 -17.03 -7.93 -10.13
C SER A 213 -17.35 -6.60 -9.49
N LEU A 214 -18.09 -5.71 -10.20
CA LEU A 214 -18.57 -4.44 -9.64
C LEU A 214 -19.57 -4.66 -8.52
N LEU A 215 -20.55 -5.54 -8.73
CA LEU A 215 -21.53 -5.84 -7.69
C LEU A 215 -20.85 -6.38 -6.42
N HIS A 216 -19.84 -7.22 -6.58
CA HIS A 216 -19.04 -7.70 -5.45
C HIS A 216 -18.26 -6.56 -4.78
N LEU A 217 -17.64 -5.66 -5.56
CA LEU A 217 -16.93 -4.51 -5.00
C LEU A 217 -17.87 -3.64 -4.17
N VAL A 218 -19.03 -3.27 -4.74
CA VAL A 218 -20.03 -2.46 -4.03
C VAL A 218 -20.57 -3.20 -2.80
N GLY A 219 -20.90 -4.49 -2.93
CA GLY A 219 -21.41 -5.30 -1.82
C GLY A 219 -20.43 -5.39 -0.65
N TRP A 220 -19.15 -5.64 -0.92
CA TRP A 220 -18.12 -5.67 0.12
C TRP A 220 -17.89 -4.29 0.74
N TYR A 221 -17.89 -3.22 -0.07
CA TYR A 221 -17.77 -1.86 0.45
C TYR A 221 -18.91 -1.52 1.41
N VAL A 222 -20.15 -1.79 0.99
CA VAL A 222 -21.33 -1.57 1.83
C VAL A 222 -21.25 -2.40 3.11
N ALA A 223 -20.86 -3.68 3.02
CA ALA A 223 -20.73 -4.54 4.20
C ALA A 223 -19.75 -3.98 5.24
N VAL A 224 -18.66 -3.35 4.81
CA VAL A 224 -17.70 -2.69 5.71
C VAL A 224 -18.28 -1.44 6.35
N MET A 225 -19.18 -0.73 5.67
CA MET A 225 -19.80 0.51 6.19
C MET A 225 -21.03 0.23 7.09
N VAL A 226 -21.62 -0.97 7.00
CA VAL A 226 -22.82 -1.34 7.80
C VAL A 226 -22.65 -1.06 9.29
N PRO A 227 -21.56 -1.40 9.98
CA PRO A 227 -21.45 -1.10 11.41
C PRO A 227 -21.58 0.39 11.73
N ALA A 228 -20.99 1.29 10.92
CA ALA A 228 -21.10 2.75 11.13
C ALA A 228 -22.54 3.23 10.91
N LEU A 229 -23.22 2.71 9.89
CA LEU A 229 -24.63 3.02 9.60
C LEU A 229 -25.53 2.56 10.76
N LEU A 230 -25.29 1.37 11.30
CA LEU A 230 -26.02 0.83 12.45
C LEU A 230 -25.79 1.65 13.73
N LEU A 231 -24.60 2.24 13.87
CA LEU A 231 -24.29 3.17 14.97
C LEU A 231 -24.92 4.56 14.77
N GLY A 232 -25.55 4.82 13.63
CA GLY A 232 -26.27 6.07 13.34
C GLY A 232 -25.42 7.13 12.63
N ARG A 233 -24.30 6.74 11.98
CA ARG A 233 -23.53 7.67 11.14
C ARG A 233 -24.30 8.04 9.87
N PRO A 234 -24.29 9.32 9.40
CA PRO A 234 -24.95 9.70 8.16
C PRO A 234 -24.42 8.92 6.95
N GLY A 235 -25.32 8.40 6.12
CA GLY A 235 -24.95 7.61 4.94
C GLY A 235 -24.11 8.39 3.92
N SER A 236 -24.27 9.73 3.84
CA SER A 236 -23.44 10.59 3.00
C SER A 236 -21.96 10.55 3.37
N GLU A 237 -21.63 10.41 4.65
CA GLU A 237 -20.25 10.32 5.15
C GLU A 237 -19.64 8.92 4.93
N CYS A 238 -20.48 7.93 4.65
CA CYS A 238 -20.05 6.57 4.31
C CYS A 238 -19.71 6.41 2.82
N LEU A 239 -19.87 7.44 1.99
CA LEU A 239 -19.52 7.38 0.58
C LEU A 239 -18.01 7.50 0.36
N PRO A 240 -17.43 6.73 -0.59
CA PRO A 240 -15.99 6.72 -0.83
C PRO A 240 -15.45 8.05 -1.37
N PHE A 241 -16.31 8.90 -1.88
CA PHE A 241 -15.96 10.23 -2.42
C PHE A 241 -15.97 11.34 -1.39
N TYR A 242 -16.63 11.14 -0.24
CA TYR A 242 -16.80 12.19 0.76
C TYR A 242 -15.44 12.71 1.29
N PRO A 243 -14.50 11.86 1.73
CA PRO A 243 -13.18 12.32 2.15
C PRO A 243 -12.36 12.94 1.01
N SER A 244 -12.51 12.43 -0.23
CA SER A 244 -11.79 12.94 -1.41
C SER A 244 -12.26 14.34 -1.81
N LEU A 245 -13.56 14.62 -1.72
CA LEU A 245 -14.11 15.96 -1.98
C LEU A 245 -13.70 16.94 -0.87
N ALA A 246 -13.70 16.49 0.39
CA ALA A 246 -13.21 17.29 1.50
C ALA A 246 -11.71 17.57 1.40
N ALA A 247 -10.92 16.61 0.90
CA ALA A 247 -9.50 16.78 0.65
C ALA A 247 -9.20 17.76 -0.49
N LEU A 248 -10.09 17.90 -1.48
CA LEU A 248 -9.98 18.92 -2.53
C LEU A 248 -10.14 20.35 -2.00
N THR A 249 -10.83 20.51 -0.89
CA THR A 249 -11.05 21.82 -0.22
C THR A 249 -10.14 22.01 0.99
N ALA A 250 -9.58 20.96 1.55
CA ALA A 250 -8.63 21.02 2.65
C ALA A 250 -7.21 21.40 2.17
N ARG A 251 -6.42 21.98 3.07
CA ARG A 251 -5.00 22.25 2.79
C ARG A 251 -4.31 20.97 2.36
N PRO A 252 -3.53 21.00 1.26
CA PRO A 252 -2.87 19.81 0.78
C PRO A 252 -1.87 19.31 1.83
N LEU A 253 -1.90 18.02 2.08
CA LEU A 253 -0.94 17.27 2.92
C LEU A 253 0.50 17.25 2.36
N PHE A 254 0.83 18.13 1.40
CA PHE A 254 2.01 18.05 0.56
C PHE A 254 3.25 18.75 1.07
N ASP A 255 3.30 19.20 2.30
CA ASP A 255 4.54 19.81 2.82
C ASP A 255 5.75 18.85 2.85
N GLY A 256 5.61 17.67 2.34
CA GLY A 256 6.68 16.68 2.30
C GLY A 256 6.54 15.59 1.25
N ALA A 257 5.47 15.57 0.46
CA ALA A 257 5.25 14.50 -0.50
C ALA A 257 6.32 14.47 -1.59
N PRO A 258 6.75 13.29 -2.06
CA PRO A 258 7.61 13.14 -3.21
C PRO A 258 6.85 13.45 -4.50
N GLY A 259 6.14 14.57 -4.52
CA GLY A 259 5.39 15.08 -5.66
C GLY A 259 6.17 16.12 -6.43
N ILE A 260 5.71 16.41 -7.65
CA ILE A 260 6.23 17.47 -8.53
C ILE A 260 5.75 18.85 -8.04
N TYR A 261 4.89 18.89 -7.03
CA TYR A 261 4.11 20.05 -6.64
C TYR A 261 4.74 20.85 -5.52
N SER A 262 4.68 22.19 -5.65
CA SER A 262 4.90 23.13 -4.56
C SER A 262 3.55 23.66 -4.07
N LEU A 263 3.44 23.93 -2.77
CA LEU A 263 2.21 24.43 -2.12
C LEU A 263 1.64 25.70 -2.74
N SER A 264 2.51 26.61 -3.20
CA SER A 264 2.12 27.90 -3.76
C SER A 264 1.37 27.80 -5.08
N GLN A 265 1.43 26.64 -5.75
CA GLN A 265 0.85 26.43 -7.08
C GLN A 265 -0.28 25.40 -7.08
N TYR A 266 -0.72 24.94 -5.91
CA TYR A 266 -1.68 23.84 -5.76
C TYR A 266 -2.97 24.01 -6.57
N SER A 267 -3.53 25.20 -6.64
CA SER A 267 -4.80 25.48 -7.34
C SER A 267 -4.72 25.23 -8.85
N ILE A 268 -3.51 25.34 -9.45
CA ILE A 268 -3.27 25.11 -10.88
C ILE A 268 -2.71 23.69 -11.11
N ILE A 269 -1.82 23.26 -10.23
CA ILE A 269 -1.05 22.02 -10.41
C ILE A 269 -1.87 20.80 -10.04
N ALA A 270 -2.77 20.87 -9.05
CA ALA A 270 -3.58 19.73 -8.65
C ALA A 270 -4.52 19.23 -9.78
N PRO A 271 -5.30 20.09 -10.46
CA PRO A 271 -6.08 19.66 -11.63
C PRO A 271 -5.22 19.11 -12.76
N THR A 272 -4.04 19.71 -12.99
CA THR A 272 -3.10 19.25 -14.01
C THR A 272 -2.55 17.85 -13.67
N GLY A 273 -2.18 17.60 -12.42
CA GLY A 273 -1.73 16.29 -11.95
C GLY A 273 -2.82 15.22 -12.10
N ILE A 274 -4.05 15.54 -11.72
CA ILE A 274 -5.20 14.64 -11.92
C ILE A 274 -5.38 14.35 -13.42
N ALA A 275 -5.34 15.38 -14.29
CA ALA A 275 -5.47 15.21 -15.73
C ALA A 275 -4.35 14.31 -16.31
N ILE A 276 -3.10 14.53 -15.91
CA ILE A 276 -1.96 13.70 -16.33
C ILE A 276 -2.19 12.26 -15.89
N TYR A 277 -2.58 12.02 -14.64
CA TYR A 277 -2.85 10.68 -14.14
C TYR A 277 -3.98 10.00 -14.91
N VAL A 278 -5.10 10.70 -15.14
CA VAL A 278 -6.26 10.16 -15.88
C VAL A 278 -5.87 9.79 -17.31
N VAL A 279 -5.18 10.68 -18.02
CA VAL A 279 -4.70 10.40 -19.39
C VAL A 279 -3.78 9.19 -19.39
N PHE A 280 -2.84 9.15 -18.44
CA PHE A 280 -1.92 8.03 -18.30
C PHE A 280 -2.65 6.72 -18.00
N ALA A 281 -3.59 6.72 -17.03
CA ALA A 281 -4.38 5.55 -16.68
C ALA A 281 -5.23 5.06 -17.87
N LEU A 282 -5.85 5.96 -18.64
CA LEU A 282 -6.59 5.63 -19.85
C LEU A 282 -5.70 5.01 -20.93
N LEU A 283 -4.51 5.57 -21.15
CA LEU A 283 -3.53 5.00 -22.09
C LEU A 283 -3.07 3.61 -21.65
N LEU A 284 -2.81 3.43 -20.35
CA LEU A 284 -2.43 2.14 -19.77
C LEU A 284 -3.56 1.11 -19.92
N VAL A 285 -4.79 1.52 -19.60
CA VAL A 285 -6.01 0.73 -19.79
C VAL A 285 -6.18 0.33 -21.26
N TRP A 286 -6.11 1.30 -22.16
CA TRP A 286 -6.19 1.04 -23.61
C TRP A 286 -5.09 0.08 -24.09
N ARG A 287 -3.85 0.30 -23.65
CA ARG A 287 -2.72 -0.57 -24.00
C ARG A 287 -2.94 -1.99 -23.51
N MET A 288 -3.40 -2.15 -22.27
CA MET A 288 -3.62 -3.45 -21.62
C MET A 288 -4.91 -4.15 -22.07
N SER A 289 -5.88 -3.43 -22.69
CA SER A 289 -7.14 -4.01 -23.17
C SER A 289 -6.96 -5.05 -24.28
N ARG A 290 -5.80 -5.03 -24.96
CA ARG A 290 -5.45 -6.07 -25.94
C ARG A 290 -5.32 -7.42 -25.22
N LYS A 291 -6.20 -8.38 -25.54
CA LYS A 291 -6.31 -9.72 -24.91
C LYS A 291 -4.95 -10.40 -24.68
N SER A 292 -4.04 -10.30 -25.63
CA SER A 292 -2.71 -10.90 -25.55
C SER A 292 -1.77 -10.24 -24.54
N LEU A 293 -1.99 -8.96 -24.19
CA LEU A 293 -1.19 -8.25 -23.20
C LEU A 293 -1.77 -8.45 -21.79
N ALA A 294 -3.08 -8.46 -21.68
CA ALA A 294 -3.78 -8.69 -20.41
C ALA A 294 -3.61 -10.13 -19.88
N ALA A 295 -3.29 -11.10 -20.73
CA ALA A 295 -3.01 -12.48 -20.33
C ALA A 295 -1.60 -12.67 -19.73
N ASP A 296 -0.66 -11.76 -20.00
CA ASP A 296 0.73 -11.84 -19.46
C ASP A 296 0.77 -11.29 -18.02
N ARG A 297 0.90 -12.18 -17.05
CA ARG A 297 0.95 -11.86 -15.62
C ARG A 297 2.07 -10.89 -15.24
N ARG A 298 3.22 -10.96 -15.91
CA ARG A 298 4.32 -10.02 -15.66
C ARG A 298 3.95 -8.61 -16.11
N ARG A 299 3.28 -8.48 -17.27
CA ARG A 299 2.78 -7.18 -17.73
C ARG A 299 1.68 -6.63 -16.86
N GLN A 300 0.81 -7.48 -16.32
CA GLN A 300 -0.17 -7.07 -15.32
C GLN A 300 0.51 -6.45 -14.11
N LEU A 301 1.52 -7.11 -13.55
CA LEU A 301 2.27 -6.58 -12.40
C LEU A 301 3.02 -5.29 -12.75
N THR A 302 3.64 -5.22 -13.95
CA THR A 302 4.30 -3.99 -14.44
C THR A 302 3.30 -2.83 -14.55
N ALA A 303 2.11 -3.09 -15.11
CA ALA A 303 1.07 -2.08 -15.26
C ALA A 303 0.57 -1.59 -13.90
N LEU A 304 0.37 -2.49 -12.94
CA LEU A 304 -0.03 -2.13 -11.58
C LEU A 304 1.04 -1.32 -10.86
N SER A 305 2.31 -1.74 -10.93
CA SER A 305 3.42 -1.00 -10.34
C SER A 305 3.54 0.40 -10.93
N LEU A 306 3.42 0.51 -12.26
CA LEU A 306 3.51 1.80 -12.96
C LEU A 306 2.32 2.70 -12.62
N ALA A 307 1.09 2.15 -12.57
CA ALA A 307 -0.09 2.91 -12.18
C ALA A 307 0.00 3.41 -10.73
N SER A 308 0.51 2.58 -9.82
CA SER A 308 0.70 2.94 -8.41
C SER A 308 1.73 4.06 -8.26
N LEU A 309 2.87 3.97 -8.95
CA LEU A 309 3.88 5.04 -8.95
C LEU A 309 3.32 6.35 -9.55
N CYS A 310 2.57 6.26 -10.68
CA CYS A 310 1.92 7.42 -11.26
C CYS A 310 0.87 8.02 -10.32
N ALA A 311 0.08 7.20 -9.62
CA ALA A 311 -0.89 7.69 -8.64
C ALA A 311 -0.20 8.51 -7.55
N VAL A 312 0.88 7.98 -6.96
CA VAL A 312 1.65 8.68 -5.93
C VAL A 312 2.33 9.94 -6.47
N ALA A 313 2.83 9.90 -7.72
CA ALA A 313 3.53 11.05 -8.31
C ALA A 313 2.60 12.21 -8.68
N PHE A 314 1.37 11.93 -9.12
CA PHE A 314 0.52 12.96 -9.75
C PHE A 314 -0.78 13.27 -9.00
N LEU A 315 -1.26 12.36 -8.13
CA LEU A 315 -2.50 12.62 -7.41
C LEU A 315 -2.26 13.50 -6.17
N PRO A 316 -3.00 14.60 -6.02
CA PRO A 316 -2.72 15.61 -5.01
C PRO A 316 -2.93 15.15 -3.55
N TRP A 317 -3.70 14.11 -3.30
CA TRP A 317 -3.97 13.53 -1.96
C TRP A 317 -3.10 12.33 -1.60
N MET A 318 -2.12 11.99 -2.42
CA MET A 318 -1.12 10.98 -2.10
C MET A 318 0.04 11.61 -1.33
N CYS A 319 0.38 11.03 -0.18
CA CYS A 319 1.49 11.46 0.65
C CYS A 319 2.75 10.59 0.43
N ALA A 320 3.83 10.96 1.10
CA ALA A 320 5.08 10.21 1.09
C ALA A 320 4.90 8.74 1.51
N ASP A 321 4.03 8.53 2.49
CA ASP A 321 3.72 7.21 3.03
C ASP A 321 3.07 6.29 2.00
N SER A 322 2.31 6.84 1.06
CA SER A 322 1.67 6.08 -0.02
C SER A 322 2.68 5.46 -1.01
N LEU A 323 3.93 5.92 -1.04
CA LEU A 323 4.96 5.38 -1.93
C LEU A 323 5.38 3.96 -1.56
N TYR A 324 5.32 3.60 -0.28
CA TYR A 324 5.69 2.26 0.19
C TYR A 324 4.93 1.14 -0.53
N GLY A 325 3.63 1.28 -0.73
CA GLY A 325 2.84 0.26 -1.41
C GLY A 325 3.24 0.08 -2.89
N ALA A 326 3.58 1.17 -3.58
CA ALA A 326 4.09 1.10 -4.94
C ALA A 326 5.47 0.41 -5.00
N GLU A 327 6.35 0.65 -4.00
CA GLU A 327 7.63 -0.05 -3.86
C GLU A 327 7.43 -1.56 -3.69
N VAL A 328 6.46 -2.00 -2.89
CA VAL A 328 6.17 -3.43 -2.68
C VAL A 328 5.84 -4.15 -3.99
N LEU A 329 4.99 -3.55 -4.82
CA LEU A 329 4.66 -4.11 -6.15
C LEU A 329 5.87 -4.10 -7.07
N LEU A 330 6.70 -3.08 -7.00
CA LEU A 330 7.91 -2.95 -7.79
C LEU A 330 8.99 -3.95 -7.36
N VAL A 331 9.16 -4.21 -6.07
CA VAL A 331 10.04 -5.27 -5.53
C VAL A 331 9.59 -6.64 -6.02
N ALA A 332 8.29 -6.95 -5.96
CA ALA A 332 7.75 -8.20 -6.49
C ALA A 332 8.09 -8.37 -7.98
N LEU A 333 7.98 -7.30 -8.76
CA LEU A 333 8.34 -7.29 -10.18
C LEU A 333 9.85 -7.45 -10.38
N CYS A 334 10.69 -6.78 -9.59
CA CYS A 334 12.15 -6.87 -9.66
C CYS A 334 12.66 -8.29 -9.37
N CYS A 335 12.05 -9.00 -8.43
CA CYS A 335 12.36 -10.40 -8.15
C CYS A 335 12.09 -11.33 -9.35
N LEU A 336 11.22 -10.92 -10.28
CA LEU A 336 10.96 -11.61 -11.54
C LEU A 336 11.86 -11.14 -12.68
N GLU A 337 12.26 -9.89 -12.66
CA GLU A 337 13.03 -9.22 -13.72
C GLU A 337 14.13 -8.33 -13.09
N PRO A 338 15.29 -8.90 -12.77
CA PRO A 338 16.39 -8.17 -12.12
C PRO A 338 16.88 -6.92 -12.87
N LYS A 339 16.57 -6.81 -14.17
CA LYS A 339 16.86 -5.62 -14.98
C LYS A 339 16.14 -4.37 -14.49
N LEU A 340 15.10 -4.53 -13.67
CA LEU A 340 14.34 -3.43 -13.08
C LEU A 340 14.87 -2.96 -11.72
N THR A 341 15.99 -3.51 -11.25
CA THR A 341 16.67 -3.05 -10.02
C THR A 341 16.87 -1.52 -9.98
N PRO A 342 17.26 -0.83 -11.08
CA PRO A 342 17.38 0.62 -11.05
C PRO A 342 16.08 1.33 -10.68
N ALA A 343 14.93 0.83 -11.16
CA ALA A 343 13.63 1.41 -10.82
C ALA A 343 13.29 1.23 -9.33
N VAL A 344 13.61 0.07 -8.73
CA VAL A 344 13.44 -0.18 -7.29
C VAL A 344 14.32 0.78 -6.50
N VAL A 345 15.61 0.87 -6.85
CA VAL A 345 16.56 1.77 -6.16
C VAL A 345 16.08 3.22 -6.21
N CYS A 346 15.63 3.69 -7.37
CA CYS A 346 15.10 5.05 -7.51
C CYS A 346 13.84 5.26 -6.65
N ALA A 347 12.90 4.31 -6.66
CA ALA A 347 11.68 4.41 -5.86
C ALA A 347 11.99 4.37 -4.35
N SER A 348 12.87 3.46 -3.89
CA SER A 348 13.29 3.37 -2.50
C SER A 348 14.08 4.59 -2.03
N PHE A 349 14.90 5.18 -2.91
CA PHE A 349 15.56 6.45 -2.62
C PHE A 349 14.54 7.58 -2.45
N ALA A 350 13.56 7.68 -3.35
CA ALA A 350 12.50 8.67 -3.26
C ALA A 350 11.70 8.53 -1.94
N SER A 351 11.32 7.30 -1.59
CA SER A 351 10.60 6.98 -0.37
C SER A 351 11.42 7.29 0.88
N ALA A 352 12.69 6.89 0.92
CA ALA A 352 13.57 7.15 2.04
C ALA A 352 13.79 8.66 2.26
N LEU A 353 14.01 9.42 1.18
CA LEU A 353 14.20 10.86 1.26
C LEU A 353 12.95 11.59 1.76
N ALA A 354 11.77 11.16 1.31
CA ALA A 354 10.50 11.69 1.74
C ALA A 354 10.25 11.44 3.24
N LEU A 355 10.48 10.19 3.69
CA LEU A 355 10.35 9.81 5.10
C LEU A 355 11.36 10.52 6.01
N LEU A 356 12.62 10.66 5.58
CA LEU A 356 13.61 11.40 6.34
C LEU A 356 13.20 12.86 6.54
N LYS A 357 12.59 13.47 5.51
CA LYS A 357 12.07 14.83 5.63
C LYS A 357 10.91 14.91 6.63
N ASP A 358 10.04 13.91 6.64
CA ASP A 358 8.90 13.84 7.57
C ASP A 358 9.35 13.69 9.02
N ILE A 359 10.45 12.95 9.25
CA ILE A 359 10.99 12.73 10.60
C ILE A 359 11.88 13.88 11.07
N TYR A 360 12.74 14.41 10.20
CA TYR A 360 13.77 15.38 10.55
C TYR A 360 13.50 16.81 10.03
N GLY A 361 12.44 17.03 9.28
CA GLY A 361 12.04 18.33 8.76
C GLY A 361 13.10 18.97 7.87
N SER A 362 13.41 20.24 8.12
CA SER A 362 14.39 21.02 7.34
C SER A 362 15.84 20.58 7.52
N ALA A 363 16.16 19.69 8.48
CA ALA A 363 17.51 19.20 8.72
C ALA A 363 18.00 18.19 7.66
N VAL A 364 17.13 17.77 6.71
CA VAL A 364 17.52 16.87 5.65
C VAL A 364 18.37 17.56 4.61
N PHE A 365 19.55 17.02 4.36
CA PHE A 365 20.59 17.60 3.50
C PHE A 365 20.21 17.73 2.02
N LEU A 366 19.30 16.85 1.53
CA LEU A 366 18.92 16.82 0.12
C LEU A 366 17.58 17.49 -0.11
N PRO A 367 17.44 18.34 -1.14
CA PRO A 367 16.15 18.89 -1.54
C PRO A 367 15.17 17.79 -1.93
N ILE A 368 13.91 17.92 -1.52
CA ILE A 368 12.84 16.96 -1.85
C ILE A 368 12.63 16.75 -3.35
N GLY A 369 13.04 17.73 -4.17
CA GLY A 369 13.01 17.60 -5.62
C GLY A 369 13.79 16.39 -6.17
N TRP A 370 14.81 15.92 -5.48
CA TRP A 370 15.53 14.70 -5.85
C TRP A 370 14.64 13.45 -5.72
N ALA A 371 13.73 13.41 -4.74
CA ALA A 371 12.74 12.33 -4.62
C ALA A 371 11.81 12.29 -5.85
N SER A 372 11.34 13.45 -6.29
CA SER A 372 10.48 13.57 -7.48
C SER A 372 11.21 13.12 -8.75
N LEU A 373 12.48 13.52 -8.93
CA LEU A 373 13.30 13.09 -10.07
C LEU A 373 13.56 11.58 -10.06
N ALA A 374 13.86 11.02 -8.90
CA ALA A 374 14.06 9.58 -8.75
C ALA A 374 12.78 8.80 -9.07
N LEU A 375 11.62 9.30 -8.61
CA LEU A 375 10.33 8.69 -8.91
C LEU A 375 10.02 8.72 -10.41
N LEU A 376 10.26 9.84 -11.07
CA LEU A 376 10.12 9.96 -12.53
C LEU A 376 11.07 9.01 -13.28
N ALA A 377 12.31 8.87 -12.81
CA ALA A 377 13.26 7.93 -13.40
C ALA A 377 12.76 6.48 -13.26
N ALA A 378 12.22 6.09 -12.10
CA ALA A 378 11.63 4.78 -11.90
C ALA A 378 10.46 4.53 -12.88
N MET A 379 9.59 5.51 -13.06
CA MET A 379 8.46 5.43 -13.98
C MET A 379 8.91 5.30 -15.44
N ILE A 380 9.93 6.05 -15.87
CA ILE A 380 10.49 5.97 -17.22
C ILE A 380 11.06 4.57 -17.47
N VAL A 381 11.84 4.03 -16.53
CA VAL A 381 12.38 2.67 -16.65
C VAL A 381 11.29 1.62 -16.83
N LEU A 382 10.21 1.71 -16.03
CA LEU A 382 9.07 0.80 -16.16
C LEU A 382 8.30 0.97 -17.48
N LEU A 383 8.10 2.20 -17.92
CA LEU A 383 7.44 2.50 -19.18
C LEU A 383 8.24 1.94 -20.37
N LEU A 384 9.54 2.18 -20.40
CA LEU A 384 10.43 1.60 -21.40
C LEU A 384 10.39 0.08 -21.39
N TYR A 385 10.42 -0.53 -20.20
CA TYR A 385 10.28 -1.98 -20.09
C TYR A 385 8.93 -2.47 -20.64
N LEU A 386 7.81 -1.81 -20.31
CA LEU A 386 6.48 -2.18 -20.79
C LEU A 386 6.35 -2.07 -22.31
N VAL A 387 6.98 -1.04 -22.92
CA VAL A 387 6.92 -0.76 -24.35
C VAL A 387 7.85 -1.71 -25.14
N PHE A 388 9.10 -1.83 -24.72
CA PHE A 388 10.15 -2.50 -25.51
C PHE A 388 10.31 -3.98 -25.20
N ARG A 389 9.64 -4.51 -24.18
CA ARG A 389 9.70 -5.94 -23.90
C ARG A 389 9.14 -6.76 -25.05
N LYS A 390 10.03 -7.46 -25.79
CA LYS A 390 9.65 -8.43 -26.84
C LYS A 390 8.81 -9.55 -26.20
N ARG A 391 7.81 -10.04 -26.93
CA ARG A 391 7.06 -11.25 -26.55
C ARG A 391 8.02 -12.42 -26.50
N THR A 392 8.32 -12.93 -25.35
CA THR A 392 8.78 -14.31 -25.22
C THR A 392 7.54 -15.20 -25.35
N VAL A 393 7.15 -15.46 -26.59
CA VAL A 393 6.27 -16.59 -26.89
C VAL A 393 7.13 -17.84 -26.68
N LYS A 394 7.25 -18.30 -25.45
CA LYS A 394 7.51 -19.72 -25.23
C LYS A 394 6.17 -20.40 -25.50
N GLN A 395 6.07 -21.00 -26.69
CA GLN A 395 5.16 -22.11 -26.95
C GLN A 395 5.32 -23.09 -25.78
N ALA A 396 4.29 -23.15 -24.93
CA ALA A 396 4.07 -24.30 -24.09
C ALA A 396 3.56 -25.38 -25.05
N GLY A 397 4.49 -26.22 -25.52
CA GLY A 397 4.18 -27.55 -26.02
C GLY A 397 3.94 -28.47 -24.83
#